data_b198d1320ff6de44fba47e67ef9bbe4a
#
_entry.id   b198d1320ff6de44fba47e67ef9bbe4a
#
_cell.length_a   1.000
_cell.length_b   1.000
_cell.length_c   1.000
_cell.angle_alpha   90.00
_cell.angle_beta   90.00
_cell.angle_gamma   90.00
#
_symmetry.space_group_name_H-M   'P 1'
#
loop_
_entity.id
_entity.type
_entity.pdbx_description
1 polymer ?
#
loop_
_entity_poly.entity_id
_entity_poly.type
_entity_poly.pdbx_seq_one_letter_code
_entity_poly.pdbx_strand_id
1 'polypeptide(L)' 'MNCRFVVITTAWSEEEKKQVKIICGMFAGYIEAELFAKAYSEHYKTATEIKDMNCMCV' A
#
# COMPACT_ATOMS: atom_id res chain seq x y z
N MET A 1 18.95 10.81 0.15
CA MET A 1 17.50 10.96 0.36
C MET A 1 16.76 9.81 -0.25
N ASN A 2 16.09 9.04 0.57
CA ASN A 2 15.40 7.86 0.10
C ASN A 2 13.90 8.06 0.10
N CYS A 3 13.33 7.98 -1.09
CA CYS A 3 11.89 8.00 -1.21
C CYS A 3 11.38 6.59 -0.99
N ARG A 4 10.40 6.47 -0.14
CA ARG A 4 9.79 5.18 0.09
C ARG A 4 8.31 5.26 -0.20
N PHE A 5 7.87 4.33 -1.01
CA PHE A 5 6.47 4.26 -1.37
C PHE A 5 5.87 3.02 -0.75
N VAL A 6 4.77 3.21 -0.05
CA VAL A 6 4.13 2.12 0.67
C VAL A 6 2.83 1.79 -0.03
N VAL A 7 2.64 0.50 -0.32
CA VAL A 7 1.40 0.04 -0.92
C VAL A 7 0.50 -0.45 0.21
N ILE A 8 -0.69 0.13 0.28
CA ILE A 8 -1.62 -0.14 1.37
C ILE A 8 -2.91 -0.68 0.79
N THR A 9 -3.46 -1.70 1.42
CA THR A 9 -4.76 -2.21 1.04
C THR A 9 -5.68 -2.17 2.26
N THR A 10 -6.97 -2.24 1.99
CA THR A 10 -7.97 -2.25 3.04
C THR A 10 -8.55 -3.65 3.16
N ALA A 11 -8.66 -4.15 4.37
CA ALA A 11 -9.20 -5.47 4.62
C ALA A 11 -10.15 -5.42 5.81
N TRP A 12 -11.07 -6.36 5.84
CA TRP A 12 -12.01 -6.46 6.96
C TRP A 12 -11.36 -7.17 8.13
N SER A 13 -11.50 -6.59 9.30
CA SER A 13 -10.96 -7.19 10.51
C SER A 13 -12.11 -7.78 11.32
N GLU A 14 -12.06 -9.10 11.54
CA GLU A 14 -13.07 -9.77 12.32
C GLU A 14 -13.01 -9.37 13.78
N GLU A 15 -11.80 -9.11 14.27
CA GLU A 15 -11.62 -8.76 15.67
C GLU A 15 -12.16 -7.37 15.96
N GLU A 16 -11.90 -6.43 15.08
CA GLU A 16 -12.33 -5.06 15.31
C GLU A 16 -13.66 -4.75 14.65
N LYS A 17 -14.13 -5.65 13.81
CA LYS A 17 -15.39 -5.52 13.11
C LYS A 17 -15.45 -4.23 12.30
N LYS A 18 -14.36 -3.96 11.62
CA LYS A 18 -14.28 -2.79 10.76
C LYS A 18 -13.17 -3.01 9.75
N GLN A 19 -13.10 -2.14 8.77
CA GLN A 19 -12.05 -2.21 7.78
C GLN A 19 -10.80 -1.56 8.32
N VAL A 20 -9.67 -2.23 8.10
CA VAL A 20 -8.38 -1.74 8.56
C VAL A 20 -7.44 -1.65 7.37
N LYS A 21 -6.42 -0.83 7.49
CA LYS A 21 -5.44 -0.67 6.43
C LYS A 21 -4.22 -1.51 6.74
N ILE A 22 -3.75 -2.21 5.73
CA ILE A 22 -2.63 -3.13 5.86
C ILE A 22 -1.57 -2.76 4.85
N ILE A 23 -0.32 -2.70 5.30
CA ILE A 23 0.80 -2.42 4.42
C ILE A 23 1.18 -3.71 3.70
N CYS A 24 1.10 -3.68 2.37
CA CYS A 24 1.39 -4.84 1.55
C CYS A 24 2.84 -4.87 1.09
N GLY A 25 3.45 -3.72 0.92
CA GLY A 25 4.81 -3.68 0.45
C GLY A 25 5.40 -2.29 0.54
N MET A 26 6.73 -2.22 0.48
CA MET A 26 7.45 -0.97 0.52
C MET A 26 8.46 -0.97 -0.62
N PHE A 27 8.54 0.14 -1.34
CA PHE A 27 9.40 0.22 -2.50
C PHE A 27 10.11 1.56 -2.53
N ALA A 28 11.30 1.55 -3.13
CA ALA A 28 12.07 2.77 -3.24
C ALA A 28 11.61 3.63 -4.41
N GLY A 29 11.02 3.02 -5.44
CA GLY A 29 10.58 3.74 -6.61
C GLY A 29 9.07 3.68 -6.77
N TYR A 30 8.51 4.77 -7.29
CA TYR A 30 7.07 4.82 -7.48
C TYR A 30 6.59 3.81 -8.51
N ILE A 31 7.35 3.64 -9.58
CA ILE A 31 6.94 2.73 -10.64
C ILE A 31 6.85 1.30 -10.13
N GLU A 32 7.82 0.91 -9.30
CA GLU A 32 7.80 -0.42 -8.72
C GLU A 32 6.58 -0.60 -7.81
N ALA A 33 6.28 0.43 -7.02
CA ALA A 33 5.13 0.38 -6.14
C ALA A 33 3.84 0.28 -6.95
N GLU A 34 3.79 1.02 -8.05
CA GLU A 34 2.60 1.03 -8.89
C GLU A 34 2.36 -0.34 -9.53
N LEU A 35 3.43 -0.94 -10.03
CA LEU A 35 3.30 -2.27 -10.63
C LEU A 35 2.84 -3.30 -9.62
N PHE A 36 3.42 -3.24 -8.43
CA PHE A 36 3.02 -4.16 -7.39
C PHE A 36 1.57 -3.94 -6.98
N ALA A 37 1.19 -2.69 -6.82
CA ALA A 37 -0.17 -2.38 -6.39
C ALA A 37 -1.19 -2.87 -7.41
N LYS A 38 -0.87 -2.69 -8.69
CA LYS A 38 -1.78 -3.13 -9.75
C LYS A 38 -1.92 -4.64 -9.75
N ALA A 39 -0.80 -5.35 -9.65
CA ALA A 39 -0.83 -6.80 -9.64
C ALA A 39 -1.56 -7.32 -8.42
N TYR A 40 -1.31 -6.71 -7.27
CA TYR A 40 -1.97 -7.11 -6.04
C TYR A 40 -3.48 -6.90 -6.14
N SER A 41 -3.86 -5.73 -6.65
CA SER A 41 -5.27 -5.40 -6.78
C SER A 41 -6.01 -6.38 -7.67
N GLU A 42 -5.36 -6.78 -8.77
CA GLU A 42 -5.99 -7.72 -9.69
C GLU A 42 -6.03 -9.13 -9.11
N HIS A 43 -4.98 -9.52 -8.41
CA HIS A 43 -4.90 -10.86 -7.87
C HIS A 43 -5.90 -11.09 -6.74
N TYR A 44 -5.99 -10.14 -5.84
CA TYR A 44 -6.87 -10.26 -4.69
C TYR A 44 -8.20 -9.53 -4.86
N LYS A 45 -8.36 -8.83 -5.97
CA LYS A 45 -9.58 -8.10 -6.28
C LYS A 45 -9.95 -7.15 -5.14
N THR A 46 -8.96 -6.39 -4.72
CA THR A 46 -9.12 -5.43 -3.65
C THR A 46 -8.49 -4.12 -4.06
N ALA A 47 -8.93 -3.05 -3.40
CA ALA A 47 -8.39 -1.73 -3.70
C ALA A 47 -7.05 -1.55 -3.01
N THR A 48 -6.14 -0.83 -3.68
CA THR A 48 -4.84 -0.50 -3.10
C THR A 48 -4.59 0.98 -3.28
N GLU A 49 -3.70 1.51 -2.45
CA GLU A 49 -3.28 2.88 -2.60
C GLU A 49 -1.78 2.96 -2.33
N ILE A 50 -1.15 3.97 -2.91
CA ILE A 50 0.29 4.18 -2.75
C ILE A 50 0.49 5.46 -1.97
N LYS A 51 1.28 5.37 -0.92
CA LYS A 51 1.56 6.51 -0.08
C LYS A 51 3.03 6.84 -0.13
N ASP A 52 3.34 8.11 -0.31
CA ASP A 52 4.72 8.59 -0.36
C ASP A 52 5.17 8.96 1.04
N MET A 53 5.94 8.06 1.63
CA MET A 53 6.40 8.27 3.00
C MET A 53 7.52 9.29 3.10
N ASN A 54 8.11 9.63 1.98
CA ASN A 54 9.19 10.60 2.00
C ASN A 54 8.68 11.98 2.43
N CYS A 55 7.45 12.27 2.14
CA CYS A 55 6.87 13.56 2.51
C CYS A 55 6.67 13.68 4.00
N MET A 56 6.77 12.59 4.71
CA MET A 56 6.57 12.59 6.15
C MET A 56 7.83 12.91 6.92
N CYS A 57 8.94 13.04 6.24
CA CYS A 57 10.22 13.22 6.88
C CYS A 57 10.56 14.69 7.15
N VAL A 58 9.68 15.56 6.91
CA VAL A 58 9.96 17.00 7.07
C VAL A 58 10.08 17.40 8.51
#